data_9343096b81a6520eeed13204e09fc320
#
_entry.id   9343096b81a6520eeed13204e09fc320
#
_cell.length_a   1.000
_cell.length_b   1.000
_cell.length_c   1.000
_cell.angle_alpha   90.00
_cell.angle_beta   90.00
_cell.angle_gamma   90.00
#
_symmetry.space_group_name_H-M   'P 1'
#
loop_
_entity.id
_entity.type
_entity.pdbx_description
1 polymer ?
#
loop_
_entity_poly.entity_id
_entity_poly.type
_entity_poly.pdbx_seq_one_letter_code
_entity_poly.pdbx_strand_id
1 'polypeptide(L)'
;MKEILDNAKIWLSDTFDSETKKEIQQTFTSSGTSGSVVSQHHVADLNLYKTSFQKGFAHFYGNIEDYAVLALLPSYLERDGSSLVYMVEDMIQESKHPKSGFYLDDLYALKQTLLALEKSGQKTLLIGV
;
A
#
# COMPACT_ATOMS: atom_id res chain seq x y z
N MET A 1 -10.04 9.56 -29.16
CA MET A 1 -9.37 9.00 -27.93
C MET A 1 -8.17 9.84 -27.52
N LYS A 2 -7.26 10.20 -28.41
CA LYS A 2 -6.09 11.06 -28.12
C LYS A 2 -6.51 12.44 -27.61
N GLU A 3 -7.51 13.05 -28.21
CA GLU A 3 -8.06 14.36 -27.85
C GLU A 3 -8.68 14.40 -26.45
N ILE A 4 -9.32 13.30 -26.02
CA ILE A 4 -9.88 13.15 -24.66
C ILE A 4 -8.75 13.03 -23.62
N LEU A 5 -7.67 12.33 -23.94
CA LEU A 5 -6.51 12.17 -23.07
C LEU A 5 -5.70 13.47 -22.95
N ASP A 6 -5.59 14.22 -24.03
CA ASP A 6 -4.90 15.51 -24.03
C ASP A 6 -5.72 16.58 -23.26
N ASN A 7 -7.04 16.58 -23.40
CA ASN A 7 -7.94 17.43 -22.61
C ASN A 7 -7.94 17.07 -21.13
N ALA A 8 -7.86 15.77 -20.77
CA ALA A 8 -7.74 15.34 -19.39
C ALA A 8 -6.39 15.74 -18.76
N LYS A 9 -5.30 15.72 -19.53
CA LYS A 9 -3.99 16.21 -19.10
C LYS A 9 -3.98 17.71 -18.88
N ILE A 10 -4.61 18.47 -19.78
CA ILE A 10 -4.76 19.93 -19.65
C ILE A 10 -5.62 20.25 -18.43
N TRP A 11 -6.74 19.56 -18.25
CA TRP A 11 -7.61 19.75 -17.09
C TRP A 11 -6.90 19.43 -15.76
N LEU A 12 -6.11 18.36 -15.71
CA LEU A 12 -5.28 18.02 -14.54
C LEU A 12 -4.18 19.05 -14.31
N SER A 13 -3.54 19.61 -15.37
CA SER A 13 -2.52 20.63 -15.21
C SER A 13 -3.09 21.98 -14.78
N ASP A 14 -4.24 22.39 -15.33
CA ASP A 14 -4.87 23.68 -15.02
C ASP A 14 -5.57 23.70 -13.66
N THR A 15 -6.03 22.54 -13.16
CA THR A 15 -6.62 22.42 -11.81
C THR A 15 -5.56 22.41 -10.71
N PHE A 16 -4.31 22.15 -11.07
CA PHE A 16 -3.16 22.19 -10.14
C PHE A 16 -2.40 23.53 -10.21
N ASP A 17 -2.80 24.48 -11.06
CA ASP A 17 -2.11 25.75 -11.18
C ASP A 17 -2.81 26.85 -10.35
N SER A 18 -2.02 27.43 -9.48
CA SER A 18 -2.00 28.80 -8.96
C SER A 18 -2.66 29.16 -7.63
N GLU A 19 -3.61 28.44 -7.02
CA GLU A 19 -4.13 28.93 -5.71
C GLU A 19 -4.21 27.89 -4.56
N THR A 20 -3.93 26.62 -4.82
CA THR A 20 -3.77 25.62 -3.76
C THR A 20 -2.55 24.75 -4.03
N LYS A 21 -1.36 25.31 -3.87
CA LYS A 21 -0.15 24.49 -3.64
C LYS A 21 -0.30 23.81 -2.28
N LYS A 22 -1.13 22.80 -2.19
CA LYS A 22 -1.03 21.83 -1.11
C LYS A 22 0.34 21.20 -1.26
N GLU A 23 1.16 21.34 -0.25
CA GLU A 23 2.48 20.75 -0.19
C GLU A 23 2.32 19.23 -0.42
N ILE A 24 3.09 18.69 -1.38
CA ILE A 24 3.07 17.23 -1.64
C ILE A 24 3.70 16.56 -0.42
N GLN A 25 2.92 15.77 0.30
CA GLN A 25 3.39 15.05 1.49
C GLN A 25 4.17 13.80 1.12
N GLN A 26 3.78 13.13 0.01
CA GLN A 26 4.42 11.92 -0.46
C GLN A 26 4.30 11.77 -1.97
N THR A 27 5.31 11.18 -2.60
CA THR A 27 5.27 10.75 -3.99
C THR A 27 5.43 9.25 -4.05
N PHE A 28 4.43 8.55 -4.58
CA PHE A 28 4.54 7.13 -4.86
C PHE A 28 4.96 6.90 -6.31
N THR A 29 5.78 5.88 -6.50
CA THR A 29 6.30 5.50 -7.82
C THR A 29 5.85 4.09 -8.17
N SER A 30 5.49 3.86 -9.45
CA SER A 30 5.24 2.51 -9.93
C SER A 30 6.56 1.71 -10.06
N SER A 31 6.50 0.39 -9.88
CA SER A 31 7.60 -0.48 -10.26
C SER A 31 7.64 -0.53 -11.80
N GLY A 32 8.57 0.21 -12.42
CA GLY A 32 8.79 0.13 -13.87
C GLY A 32 9.24 -1.28 -14.27
N THR A 33 8.33 -2.06 -14.84
CA THR A 33 8.70 -3.31 -15.52
C THR A 33 9.18 -2.94 -16.91
N SER A 34 10.46 -3.04 -17.17
CA SER A 34 11.13 -2.85 -18.49
C SER A 34 11.30 -1.40 -18.98
N GLY A 35 12.30 -0.69 -18.48
CA GLY A 35 12.94 0.45 -19.19
C GLY A 35 12.07 1.65 -19.53
N SER A 36 10.82 1.69 -19.12
CA SER A 36 9.89 2.77 -19.35
C SER A 36 9.82 3.74 -18.16
N VAL A 37 9.42 4.95 -18.45
CA VAL A 37 9.25 6.04 -17.48
C VAL A 37 8.40 5.56 -16.29
N VAL A 38 9.00 5.58 -15.10
CA VAL A 38 8.31 5.28 -13.83
C VAL A 38 7.20 6.31 -13.63
N SER A 39 5.96 5.87 -13.46
CA SER A 39 4.86 6.79 -13.16
C SER A 39 4.95 7.26 -11.70
N GLN A 40 4.68 8.55 -11.51
CA GLN A 40 4.69 9.18 -10.19
C GLN A 40 3.28 9.61 -9.81
N HIS A 41 2.89 9.33 -8.55
CA HIS A 41 1.63 9.75 -7.98
C HIS A 41 1.91 10.65 -6.78
N HIS A 42 1.62 11.93 -6.94
CA HIS A 42 1.80 12.92 -5.87
C HIS A 42 0.57 12.92 -4.95
N VAL A 43 0.81 12.71 -3.67
CA VAL A 43 -0.23 12.70 -2.64
C VAL A 43 -0.06 13.93 -1.76
N ALA A 44 -1.05 14.81 -1.82
CA ALA A 44 -1.08 16.04 -1.03
C ALA A 44 -1.63 15.82 0.39
N ASP A 45 -2.34 14.72 0.63
CA ASP A 45 -2.92 14.37 1.92
C ASP A 45 -2.81 12.85 2.16
N LEU A 46 -1.79 12.46 2.90
CA LEU A 46 -1.55 11.07 3.28
C LEU A 46 -2.66 10.50 4.18
N ASN A 47 -3.32 11.34 4.98
CA ASN A 47 -4.42 10.88 5.82
C ASN A 47 -5.63 10.48 4.99
N LEU A 48 -5.89 11.18 3.89
CA LEU A 48 -6.94 10.80 2.95
C LEU A 48 -6.65 9.44 2.32
N TYR A 49 -5.41 9.22 1.86
CA TYR A 49 -4.98 7.92 1.32
C TYR A 49 -5.11 6.80 2.36
N LYS A 50 -4.59 7.03 3.57
CA LYS A 50 -4.67 6.09 4.69
C LYS A 50 -6.13 5.74 5.04
N THR A 51 -6.97 6.76 5.23
CA THR A 51 -8.40 6.57 5.52
C THR A 51 -9.11 5.79 4.42
N SER A 52 -8.76 6.03 3.17
CA SER A 52 -9.37 5.35 2.01
C SER A 52 -9.13 3.84 2.05
N PHE A 53 -7.88 3.40 2.19
CA PHE A 53 -7.61 1.96 2.21
C PHE A 53 -8.07 1.29 3.50
N GLN A 54 -8.00 1.96 4.66
CA GLN A 54 -8.51 1.43 5.92
C GLN A 54 -10.03 1.20 5.87
N LYS A 55 -10.78 2.19 5.37
CA LYS A 55 -12.24 2.06 5.20
C LYS A 55 -12.59 1.01 4.13
N GLY A 56 -11.84 0.97 3.05
CA GLY A 56 -11.99 -0.05 2.00
C GLY A 56 -11.82 -1.45 2.57
N PHE A 57 -10.75 -1.69 3.32
CA PHE A 57 -10.52 -2.97 3.97
C PHE A 57 -11.64 -3.32 4.95
N ALA A 58 -12.00 -2.39 5.83
CA ALA A 58 -13.07 -2.61 6.83
C ALA A 58 -14.42 -2.94 6.18
N HIS A 59 -14.72 -2.32 5.04
CA HIS A 59 -15.98 -2.56 4.32
C HIS A 59 -16.08 -4.00 3.78
N PHE A 60 -14.99 -4.56 3.24
CA PHE A 60 -15.01 -5.86 2.57
C PHE A 60 -14.59 -7.02 3.48
N TYR A 61 -13.72 -6.78 4.45
CA TYR A 61 -13.06 -7.81 5.24
C TYR A 61 -13.31 -7.69 6.75
N GLY A 62 -13.85 -6.57 7.21
CA GLY A 62 -14.07 -6.31 8.63
C GLY A 62 -12.87 -5.68 9.32
N ASN A 63 -12.74 -5.88 10.64
CA ASN A 63 -11.72 -5.22 11.43
C ASN A 63 -10.33 -5.81 11.17
N ILE A 64 -9.35 -4.96 10.87
CA ILE A 64 -7.95 -5.37 10.65
C ILE A 64 -7.32 -5.99 11.92
N GLU A 65 -7.75 -5.60 13.11
CA GLU A 65 -7.28 -6.17 14.38
C GLU A 65 -7.62 -7.66 14.54
N ASP A 66 -8.58 -8.18 13.76
CA ASP A 66 -8.92 -9.61 13.75
C ASP A 66 -7.91 -10.45 12.93
N TYR A 67 -6.99 -9.81 12.22
CA TYR A 67 -6.09 -10.47 11.29
C TYR A 67 -4.64 -10.46 11.75
N ALA A 68 -3.93 -11.57 11.48
CA ALA A 68 -2.48 -11.55 11.35
C ALA A 68 -2.12 -11.17 9.91
N VAL A 69 -1.35 -10.11 9.71
CA VAL A 69 -0.96 -9.59 8.40
C VAL A 69 0.47 -10.01 8.09
N LEU A 70 0.65 -10.91 7.14
CA LEU A 70 1.95 -11.43 6.72
C LEU A 70 2.28 -10.90 5.33
N ALA A 71 3.39 -10.19 5.19
CA ALA A 71 3.80 -9.58 3.94
C ALA A 71 5.01 -10.31 3.32
N LEU A 72 4.82 -10.86 2.13
CA LEU A 72 5.89 -11.35 1.27
C LEU A 72 6.30 -10.25 0.30
N LEU A 73 6.73 -9.14 0.87
CA LEU A 73 7.13 -7.89 0.23
C LEU A 73 8.38 -7.36 0.92
N PRO A 74 9.23 -6.58 0.23
CA PRO A 74 10.29 -5.83 0.91
C PRO A 74 9.67 -4.84 1.92
N SER A 75 10.39 -4.54 3.01
CA SER A 75 9.95 -3.51 3.95
C SER A 75 9.95 -2.12 3.31
N TYR A 76 9.26 -1.16 3.93
CA TYR A 76 9.23 0.20 3.41
C TYR A 76 10.61 0.86 3.39
N LEU A 77 11.49 0.50 4.34
CA LEU A 77 12.88 0.98 4.37
C LEU A 77 13.71 0.47 3.18
N GLU A 78 13.35 -0.70 2.63
CA GLU A 78 14.05 -1.30 1.48
C GLU A 78 13.46 -0.81 0.15
N ARG A 79 12.19 -0.44 0.13
CA ARG A 79 11.49 0.04 -1.06
C ARG A 79 10.64 1.27 -0.75
N ASP A 80 11.32 2.39 -0.53
CA ASP A 80 10.66 3.70 -0.43
C ASP A 80 9.89 4.03 -1.71
N GLY A 81 8.79 4.74 -1.56
CA GLY A 81 7.93 5.20 -2.66
C GLY A 81 6.93 4.17 -3.19
N SER A 82 6.83 2.96 -2.63
CA SER A 82 5.78 2.01 -2.98
C SER A 82 4.49 2.26 -2.20
N SER A 83 3.39 2.59 -2.89
CA SER A 83 2.08 2.77 -2.25
C SER A 83 1.56 1.47 -1.62
N LEU A 84 1.83 0.31 -2.25
CA LEU A 84 1.46 -1.00 -1.71
C LEU A 84 2.19 -1.28 -0.40
N VAL A 85 3.50 -1.07 -0.37
CA VAL A 85 4.31 -1.32 0.83
C VAL A 85 3.90 -0.38 1.97
N TYR A 86 3.64 0.91 1.66
CA TYR A 86 3.12 1.87 2.62
C TYR A 86 1.78 1.40 3.24
N MET A 87 0.85 0.96 2.41
CA MET A 87 -0.45 0.42 2.87
C MET A 87 -0.28 -0.82 3.74
N VAL A 88 0.57 -1.76 3.33
CA VAL A 88 0.78 -3.01 4.05
C VAL A 88 1.48 -2.78 5.39
N GLU A 89 2.44 -1.86 5.47
CA GLU A 89 3.07 -1.48 6.72
C GLU A 89 2.06 -0.92 7.74
N ASP A 90 1.17 -0.03 7.29
CA ASP A 90 0.08 0.47 8.12
C ASP A 90 -0.85 -0.67 8.61
N MET A 91 -1.23 -1.58 7.73
CA MET A 91 -2.05 -2.74 8.09
C MET A 91 -1.38 -3.65 9.12
N ILE A 92 -0.07 -3.86 9.02
CA ILE A 92 0.73 -4.62 10.00
C ILE A 92 0.67 -3.94 11.37
N GLN A 93 0.86 -2.62 11.41
CA GLN A 93 0.82 -1.84 12.65
C GLN A 93 -0.58 -1.86 13.29
N GLU A 94 -1.62 -1.63 12.48
CA GLU A 94 -3.00 -1.58 12.96
C GLU A 94 -3.53 -2.95 13.39
N SER A 95 -3.04 -4.06 12.80
CA SER A 95 -3.43 -5.41 13.20
C SER A 95 -3.02 -5.75 14.64
N LYS A 96 -1.94 -5.15 15.13
CA LYS A 96 -1.37 -5.37 16.47
C LYS A 96 -1.05 -6.83 16.78
N HIS A 97 -1.19 -7.73 15.82
CA HIS A 97 -0.94 -9.15 16.01
C HIS A 97 0.58 -9.42 16.07
N PRO A 98 1.09 -10.16 17.07
CA PRO A 98 2.53 -10.32 17.28
C PRO A 98 3.26 -11.06 16.15
N LYS A 99 2.53 -11.74 15.27
CA LYS A 99 3.07 -12.41 14.08
C LYS A 99 2.93 -11.59 12.79
N SER A 100 2.29 -10.41 12.85
CA SER A 100 2.23 -9.53 11.69
C SER A 100 3.61 -8.96 11.38
N GLY A 101 3.98 -8.92 10.09
CA GLY A 101 5.28 -8.43 9.69
C GLY A 101 5.66 -8.78 8.25
N PHE A 102 6.87 -8.38 7.87
CA PHE A 102 7.48 -8.68 6.59
C PHE A 102 8.30 -9.96 6.67
N TYR A 103 8.15 -10.84 5.70
CA TYR A 103 8.72 -12.19 5.67
C TYR A 103 9.48 -12.51 4.38
N LEU A 104 9.75 -11.52 3.51
CA LEU A 104 10.39 -11.77 2.22
C LEU A 104 11.74 -12.50 2.36
N ASP A 105 12.51 -12.13 3.37
CA ASP A 105 13.86 -12.66 3.59
C ASP A 105 13.90 -13.95 4.45
N ASP A 106 12.74 -14.37 4.99
CA ASP A 106 12.65 -15.56 5.83
C ASP A 106 11.41 -16.41 5.52
N LEU A 107 11.48 -17.12 4.40
CA LEU A 107 10.42 -18.03 3.97
C LEU A 107 10.20 -19.21 4.91
N TYR A 108 11.23 -19.59 5.68
CA TYR A 108 11.08 -20.63 6.68
C TYR A 108 10.24 -20.14 7.85
N ALA A 109 10.53 -18.96 8.37
CA ALA A 109 9.72 -18.33 9.43
C ALA A 109 8.29 -18.08 8.95
N LEU A 110 8.09 -17.64 7.70
CA LEU A 110 6.76 -17.49 7.10
C LEU A 110 5.97 -18.80 7.13
N LYS A 111 6.58 -19.91 6.67
CA LYS A 111 5.94 -21.23 6.69
C LYS A 111 5.53 -21.66 8.09
N GLN A 112 6.45 -21.55 9.06
CA GLN A 112 6.16 -21.92 10.45
C GLN A 112 5.04 -21.06 11.04
N THR A 113 5.05 -19.79 10.76
CA THR A 113 4.03 -18.84 11.21
C THR A 113 2.66 -19.17 10.62
N LEU A 114 2.58 -19.42 9.31
CA LEU A 114 1.33 -19.80 8.64
C LEU A 114 0.73 -21.09 9.25
N LEU A 115 1.55 -22.12 9.45
CA LEU A 115 1.08 -23.37 10.06
C LEU A 115 0.56 -23.17 11.50
N ALA A 116 1.22 -22.31 12.26
CA ALA A 116 0.78 -22.01 13.64
C ALA A 116 -0.53 -21.22 13.66
N LEU A 117 -0.68 -20.24 12.77
CA LEU A 117 -1.90 -19.42 12.64
C LEU A 117 -3.09 -20.27 12.17
N GLU A 118 -2.87 -21.14 11.17
CA GLU A 118 -3.88 -22.09 10.69
C GLU A 118 -4.36 -23.00 11.83
N LYS A 119 -3.43 -23.60 12.57
CA LYS A 119 -3.75 -24.47 13.70
C LYS A 119 -4.56 -23.77 14.80
N SER A 120 -4.31 -22.48 15.02
CA SER A 120 -5.05 -21.68 16.01
C SER A 120 -6.38 -21.14 15.48
N GLY A 121 -6.69 -21.29 14.20
CA GLY A 121 -7.88 -20.71 13.57
C GLY A 121 -7.82 -19.18 13.45
N GLN A 122 -6.61 -18.60 13.53
CA GLN A 122 -6.41 -17.14 13.40
C GLN A 122 -6.68 -16.68 11.96
N LYS A 123 -7.54 -15.68 11.79
CA LYS A 123 -7.70 -15.03 10.48
C LYS A 123 -6.36 -14.45 10.03
N THR A 124 -5.95 -14.81 8.83
CA THR A 124 -4.62 -14.43 8.30
C THR A 124 -4.76 -13.80 6.93
N LEU A 125 -4.09 -12.68 6.74
CA LEU A 125 -3.94 -12.01 5.46
C LEU A 125 -2.50 -12.17 4.99
N LEU A 126 -2.31 -12.89 3.87
CA LEU A 126 -1.01 -13.02 3.22
C LEU A 126 -0.99 -12.14 1.97
N ILE A 127 -0.07 -11.18 1.92
CA ILE A 127 0.09 -10.24 0.82
C ILE A 127 1.47 -10.42 0.19
N GLY A 128 1.50 -10.57 -1.13
CA GLY A 128 2.75 -10.72 -1.89
C GLY A 128 2.59 -10.30 -3.34
N VAL A 129 3.71 -10.19 -4.05
CA VAL A 129 3.80 -9.92 -5.49
C VAL A 129 4.73 -10.91 -6.14
#